data_ff24c4fd3148be6c322edb02092697a2
#
_entry.id   ff24c4fd3148be6c322edb02092697a2
#
_cell.length_a   1.000
_cell.length_b   1.000
_cell.length_c   1.000
_cell.angle_alpha   90.00
_cell.angle_beta   90.00
_cell.angle_gamma   90.00
#
_symmetry.space_group_name_H-M   'P 1'
#
loop_
_entity.id
_entity.type
_entity.pdbx_description
1 polymer ?
#
loop_
_entity_poly.entity_id
_entity_poly.type
_entity_poly.pdbx_seq_one_letter_code
_entity_poly.pdbx_strand_id
1 'polypeptide(L)'
;MVRNTVDCTLEETKFLSAIDVSDNRALSEVLLPTPPLAIPKKSVRTTLRASTLDGVFATFFGSVTTGVLLTNFLLELGATSVEIGLLSSIPMFVNLLQPLGAYLGDRTTSRHWYSLFIFGSSRLLWVILLVLMAGVGDSPTEHRQLLIWTLGVVFVTHILGSLGSASWFSWMAALVPRRLRGRYFGVRNSAANLMNLICK
;
A
#
# COMPACT_ATOMS: atom_id res chain seq x y z
N MET A 1 14.97 39.51 -50.95
CA MET A 1 14.90 39.00 -49.56
C MET A 1 14.40 37.56 -49.56
N VAL A 2 14.92 36.66 -50.43
CA VAL A 2 14.46 35.26 -50.62
C VAL A 2 15.65 34.29 -50.77
N ARG A 3 16.86 34.68 -50.41
CA ARG A 3 18.07 33.87 -50.62
C ARG A 3 18.61 33.15 -49.38
N ASN A 4 18.08 33.44 -48.18
CA ASN A 4 18.61 32.89 -46.94
C ASN A 4 17.82 31.66 -46.38
N THR A 5 16.72 31.25 -46.99
CA THR A 5 15.92 30.12 -46.52
C THR A 5 16.27 28.78 -47.20
N VAL A 6 16.95 28.84 -48.34
CA VAL A 6 17.33 27.63 -49.11
C VAL A 6 18.65 27.04 -48.61
N ASP A 7 19.56 27.85 -48.07
CA ASP A 7 20.84 27.36 -47.53
C ASP A 7 20.70 26.59 -46.21
N CYS A 8 19.71 26.94 -45.37
CA CYS A 8 19.49 26.29 -44.09
C CYS A 8 18.95 24.85 -44.27
N THR A 9 18.13 24.59 -45.28
CA THR A 9 17.56 23.28 -45.56
C THR A 9 18.56 22.31 -46.21
N LEU A 10 19.57 22.85 -46.93
CA LEU A 10 20.65 22.03 -47.53
C LEU A 10 21.70 21.60 -46.50
N GLU A 11 21.96 22.38 -45.47
CA GLU A 11 22.84 21.97 -44.36
C GLU A 11 22.19 20.92 -43.46
N GLU A 12 20.89 21.06 -43.17
CA GLU A 12 20.13 20.07 -42.39
C GLU A 12 20.05 18.71 -43.08
N THR A 13 19.84 18.69 -44.39
CA THR A 13 19.84 17.45 -45.18
C THR A 13 21.24 16.82 -45.30
N LYS A 14 22.30 17.59 -45.32
CA LYS A 14 23.68 17.10 -45.27
C LYS A 14 24.05 16.54 -43.88
N PHE A 15 23.56 17.14 -42.82
CA PHE A 15 23.77 16.64 -41.44
C PHE A 15 23.04 15.36 -41.22
N LEU A 16 21.81 15.21 -41.72
CA LEU A 16 21.01 13.97 -41.63
C LEU A 16 21.56 12.82 -42.52
N SER A 17 22.26 13.13 -43.63
CA SER A 17 22.89 12.12 -44.47
C SER A 17 24.27 11.68 -43.99
N ALA A 18 24.90 12.44 -43.08
CA ALA A 18 26.18 12.12 -42.47
C ALA A 18 26.07 11.30 -41.21
N ILE A 19 24.86 11.00 -40.71
CA ILE A 19 24.63 9.99 -39.70
C ILE A 19 24.78 8.61 -40.37
N ASP A 20 25.97 8.11 -40.25
CA ASP A 20 26.42 6.86 -40.87
C ASP A 20 25.50 5.70 -40.46
N VAL A 21 25.03 4.95 -41.44
CA VAL A 21 24.18 3.75 -41.25
C VAL A 21 24.86 2.68 -40.38
N SER A 22 26.18 2.78 -40.16
CA SER A 22 26.92 1.93 -39.24
C SER A 22 26.57 2.20 -37.75
N ASP A 23 26.17 3.43 -37.42
CA ASP A 23 25.82 3.81 -36.05
C ASP A 23 24.39 3.39 -35.65
N ASN A 24 23.54 3.08 -36.63
CA ASN A 24 22.21 2.53 -36.36
C ASN A 24 22.22 1.13 -35.72
N ARG A 25 23.32 0.37 -35.86
CA ARG A 25 23.48 -0.90 -35.12
C ARG A 25 23.83 -0.67 -33.68
N ALA A 26 24.69 0.29 -33.37
CA ALA A 26 25.02 0.66 -32.01
C ALA A 26 23.80 1.28 -31.30
N LEU A 27 23.05 2.17 -31.99
CA LEU A 27 21.80 2.73 -31.48
C LEU A 27 20.69 1.69 -31.29
N SER A 28 20.59 0.69 -32.19
CA SER A 28 19.63 -0.40 -32.01
C SER A 28 20.02 -1.36 -30.88
N GLU A 29 21.30 -1.53 -30.60
CA GLU A 29 21.78 -2.29 -29.45
C GLU A 29 21.56 -1.57 -28.11
N VAL A 30 21.67 -0.23 -28.10
CA VAL A 30 21.38 0.61 -26.91
C VAL A 30 19.87 0.77 -26.70
N LEU A 31 19.05 0.75 -27.75
CA LEU A 31 17.59 0.86 -27.69
C LEU A 31 16.89 -0.50 -27.56
N LEU A 32 17.62 -1.62 -27.61
CA LEU A 32 17.04 -2.91 -27.24
C LEU A 32 16.64 -2.80 -25.75
N PRO A 33 15.36 -2.93 -25.43
CA PRO A 33 14.96 -2.98 -24.03
C PRO A 33 15.77 -4.09 -23.38
N THR A 34 16.61 -3.73 -22.40
CA THR A 34 17.34 -4.70 -21.57
C THR A 34 16.37 -5.82 -21.24
N PRO A 35 16.70 -7.09 -21.56
CA PRO A 35 15.76 -8.17 -21.32
C PRO A 35 15.30 -8.07 -19.88
N PRO A 36 13.97 -8.05 -19.62
CA PRO A 36 13.46 -7.91 -18.27
C PRO A 36 14.17 -8.96 -17.43
N LEU A 37 14.88 -8.53 -16.38
CA LEU A 37 15.57 -9.40 -15.43
C LEU A 37 14.67 -10.60 -15.20
N ALA A 38 15.07 -11.76 -15.73
CA ALA A 38 14.27 -12.97 -15.67
C ALA A 38 14.26 -13.44 -14.21
N ILE A 39 13.37 -12.83 -13.40
CA ILE A 39 13.17 -13.22 -12.01
C ILE A 39 12.82 -14.71 -12.03
N PRO A 40 13.56 -15.57 -11.33
CA PRO A 40 13.33 -17.01 -11.37
C PRO A 40 11.90 -17.30 -10.96
N LYS A 41 11.16 -18.06 -11.78
CA LYS A 41 9.73 -18.39 -11.57
C LYS A 41 9.45 -18.94 -10.17
N LYS A 42 10.42 -19.61 -9.56
CA LYS A 42 10.35 -20.14 -8.20
C LYS A 42 10.29 -19.02 -7.15
N SER A 43 11.09 -17.99 -7.31
CA SER A 43 11.10 -16.81 -6.42
C SER A 43 9.77 -16.06 -6.47
N VAL A 44 9.25 -15.79 -7.67
CA VAL A 44 7.92 -15.14 -7.83
C VAL A 44 6.83 -15.96 -7.13
N ARG A 45 6.82 -17.28 -7.30
CA ARG A 45 5.81 -18.16 -6.71
C ARG A 45 5.86 -18.17 -5.17
N THR A 46 7.05 -18.15 -4.60
CA THR A 46 7.25 -18.07 -3.13
C THR A 46 6.78 -16.74 -2.60
N THR A 47 7.14 -15.64 -3.24
CA THR A 47 6.71 -14.29 -2.85
C THR A 47 5.19 -14.12 -2.94
N LEU A 48 4.54 -14.65 -3.98
CA LEU A 48 3.09 -14.60 -4.12
C LEU A 48 2.36 -15.42 -3.03
N ARG A 49 2.90 -16.57 -2.64
CA ARG A 49 2.35 -17.37 -1.53
C ARG A 49 2.51 -16.64 -0.20
N ALA A 50 3.70 -16.09 0.08
CA ALA A 50 3.95 -15.30 1.28
C ALA A 50 3.00 -14.10 1.38
N SER A 51 2.77 -13.38 0.27
CA SER A 51 1.84 -12.25 0.22
C SER A 51 0.37 -12.67 0.40
N THR A 52 -0.02 -13.87 -0.03
CA THR A 52 -1.38 -14.39 0.23
C THR A 52 -1.55 -14.72 1.71
N LEU A 53 -0.57 -15.36 2.34
CA LEU A 53 -0.58 -15.63 3.77
C LEU A 53 -0.60 -14.34 4.59
N ASP A 54 0.24 -13.37 4.25
CA ASP A 54 0.20 -12.03 4.86
C ASP A 54 -1.19 -11.40 4.75
N GLY A 55 -1.84 -11.50 3.60
CA GLY A 55 -3.20 -11.02 3.40
C GLY A 55 -4.24 -11.68 4.29
N VAL A 56 -4.13 -12.99 4.53
CA VAL A 56 -5.00 -13.75 5.44
C VAL A 56 -4.80 -13.29 6.88
N PHE A 57 -3.54 -13.21 7.35
CA PHE A 57 -3.23 -12.72 8.68
C PHE A 57 -3.63 -11.25 8.89
N ALA A 58 -3.44 -10.41 7.88
CA ALA A 58 -3.88 -9.02 7.94
C ALA A 58 -5.42 -8.90 8.04
N THR A 59 -6.16 -9.78 7.35
CA THR A 59 -7.62 -9.82 7.44
C THR A 59 -8.09 -10.31 8.81
N PHE A 60 -7.48 -11.37 9.34
CA PHE A 60 -7.75 -11.85 10.70
C PHE A 60 -7.52 -10.74 11.74
N PHE A 61 -6.35 -10.12 11.69
CA PHE A 61 -6.04 -9.00 12.58
C PHE A 61 -7.06 -7.85 12.42
N GLY A 62 -7.42 -7.48 11.18
CA GLY A 62 -8.42 -6.47 10.91
C GLY A 62 -9.79 -6.83 11.50
N SER A 63 -10.23 -8.07 11.41
CA SER A 63 -11.51 -8.53 12.00
C SER A 63 -11.53 -8.37 13.51
N VAL A 64 -10.40 -8.60 14.18
CA VAL A 64 -10.28 -8.42 15.63
C VAL A 64 -10.22 -6.93 16.02
N THR A 65 -9.43 -6.14 15.27
CA THR A 65 -9.11 -4.76 15.65
C THR A 65 -10.09 -3.71 15.14
N THR A 66 -10.99 -4.04 14.20
CA THR A 66 -11.96 -3.09 13.63
C THR A 66 -13.36 -3.69 13.47
N GLY A 67 -13.54 -4.94 13.88
CA GLY A 67 -14.81 -5.66 13.76
C GLY A 67 -15.71 -5.52 14.99
N VAL A 68 -16.61 -6.48 15.09
CA VAL A 68 -17.63 -6.56 16.17
C VAL A 68 -16.98 -6.60 17.56
N LEU A 69 -15.81 -7.23 17.68
CA LEU A 69 -15.09 -7.34 18.97
C LEU A 69 -14.70 -5.96 19.52
N LEU A 70 -14.15 -5.09 18.67
CA LEU A 70 -13.78 -3.74 19.08
C LEU A 70 -15.02 -2.90 19.44
N THR A 71 -16.10 -3.05 18.66
CA THR A 71 -17.35 -2.35 18.96
C THR A 71 -17.93 -2.77 20.31
N ASN A 72 -17.99 -4.06 20.60
CA ASN A 72 -18.44 -4.57 21.90
C ASN A 72 -17.55 -4.11 23.05
N PHE A 73 -16.24 -4.13 22.85
CA PHE A 73 -15.29 -3.61 23.83
C PHE A 73 -15.53 -2.13 24.15
N LEU A 74 -15.77 -1.29 23.13
CA LEU A 74 -16.09 0.12 23.36
C LEU A 74 -17.45 0.29 24.08
N LEU A 75 -18.44 -0.55 23.78
CA LEU A 75 -19.73 -0.53 24.46
C LEU A 75 -19.58 -0.88 25.96
N GLU A 76 -18.76 -1.86 26.31
CA GLU A 76 -18.44 -2.20 27.70
C GLU A 76 -17.74 -1.07 28.44
N LEU A 77 -16.92 -0.28 27.74
CA LEU A 77 -16.32 0.96 28.28
C LEU A 77 -17.31 2.13 28.41
N GLY A 78 -18.57 1.93 28.02
CA GLY A 78 -19.60 2.96 28.09
C GLY A 78 -19.59 3.94 26.90
N ALA A 79 -19.17 3.49 25.72
CA ALA A 79 -19.19 4.32 24.51
C ALA A 79 -20.60 4.76 24.13
N THR A 80 -20.72 6.01 23.76
CA THR A 80 -21.96 6.59 23.24
C THR A 80 -22.18 6.23 21.77
N SER A 81 -23.42 6.37 21.29
CA SER A 81 -23.75 6.14 19.86
C SER A 81 -22.93 7.02 18.92
N VAL A 82 -22.54 8.22 19.35
CA VAL A 82 -21.70 9.13 18.56
C VAL A 82 -20.29 8.57 18.42
N GLU A 83 -19.72 7.98 19.45
CA GLU A 83 -18.38 7.39 19.43
C GLU A 83 -18.33 6.12 18.57
N ILE A 84 -19.39 5.32 18.59
CA ILE A 84 -19.54 4.16 17.69
C ILE A 84 -19.68 4.64 16.23
N GLY A 85 -20.46 5.71 16.00
CA GLY A 85 -20.55 6.35 14.69
C GLY A 85 -19.22 6.88 14.19
N LEU A 86 -18.43 7.51 15.09
CA LEU A 86 -17.09 7.99 14.79
C LEU A 86 -16.15 6.82 14.41
N LEU A 87 -16.15 5.74 15.20
CA LEU A 87 -15.38 4.53 14.91
C LEU A 87 -15.65 4.01 13.49
N SER A 88 -16.92 3.93 13.11
CA SER A 88 -17.34 3.45 11.78
C SER A 88 -16.99 4.40 10.65
N SER A 89 -16.90 5.71 10.93
CA SER A 89 -16.59 6.75 9.94
C SER A 89 -15.09 6.91 9.67
N ILE A 90 -14.24 6.60 10.67
CA ILE A 90 -12.77 6.73 10.56
C ILE A 90 -12.21 6.10 9.28
N PRO A 91 -12.50 4.82 8.93
CA PRO A 91 -11.95 4.20 7.73
C PRO A 91 -12.33 4.95 6.45
N MET A 92 -13.55 5.47 6.37
CA MET A 92 -14.02 6.19 5.19
C MET A 92 -13.27 7.51 4.98
N PHE A 93 -13.15 8.31 6.03
CA PHE A 93 -12.40 9.57 5.96
C PHE A 93 -10.93 9.36 5.65
N VAL A 94 -10.32 8.37 6.29
CA VAL A 94 -8.90 8.11 6.13
C VAL A 94 -8.57 7.56 4.74
N ASN A 95 -9.48 6.86 4.09
CA ASN A 95 -9.28 6.39 2.71
C ASN A 95 -9.09 7.55 1.71
N LEU A 96 -9.57 8.75 2.01
CA LEU A 96 -9.28 9.96 1.23
C LEU A 96 -7.78 10.32 1.20
N LEU A 97 -7.00 9.83 2.17
CA LEU A 97 -5.56 10.04 2.23
C LEU A 97 -4.75 9.06 1.36
N GLN A 98 -5.39 8.08 0.73
CA GLN A 98 -4.69 7.10 -0.14
C GLN A 98 -3.89 7.76 -1.29
N PRO A 99 -4.38 8.80 -2.00
CA PRO A 99 -3.59 9.46 -3.02
C PRO A 99 -2.32 10.12 -2.47
N LEU A 100 -2.40 10.65 -1.23
CA LEU A 100 -1.23 11.20 -0.53
C LEU A 100 -0.21 10.10 -0.21
N GLY A 101 -0.68 8.94 0.23
CA GLY A 101 0.16 7.76 0.47
C GLY A 101 0.88 7.28 -0.80
N ALA A 102 0.21 7.31 -1.96
CA ALA A 102 0.82 7.00 -3.24
C ALA A 102 1.95 7.99 -3.58
N TYR A 103 1.68 9.28 -3.43
CA TYR A 103 2.66 10.34 -3.68
C TYR A 103 3.89 10.23 -2.78
N LEU A 104 3.71 9.99 -1.48
CA LEU A 104 4.80 9.80 -0.52
C LEU A 104 5.60 8.52 -0.83
N GLY A 105 4.91 7.43 -1.17
CA GLY A 105 5.54 6.17 -1.55
C GLY A 105 6.40 6.28 -2.81
N ASP A 106 6.01 7.11 -3.78
CA ASP A 106 6.77 7.35 -5.02
C ASP A 106 8.02 8.19 -4.78
N ARG A 107 8.00 9.09 -3.79
CA ARG A 107 9.17 9.88 -3.39
C ARG A 107 10.19 9.09 -2.57
N THR A 108 9.80 7.98 -1.99
CA THR A 108 10.68 7.18 -1.14
C THR A 108 11.55 6.26 -1.99
N THR A 109 12.86 6.33 -1.80
CA THR A 109 13.86 5.53 -2.54
C THR A 109 13.68 4.02 -2.34
N SER A 110 13.14 3.60 -1.18
CA SER A 110 12.94 2.18 -0.84
C SER A 110 11.52 1.92 -0.35
N ARG A 111 10.64 1.51 -1.27
CA ARG A 111 9.24 1.16 -0.99
C ARG A 111 9.07 0.06 0.05
N HIS A 112 10.03 -0.87 0.12
CA HIS A 112 10.02 -1.95 1.10
C HIS A 112 10.16 -1.43 2.54
N TRP A 113 11.16 -0.58 2.79
CA TRP A 113 11.38 0.01 4.12
C TRP A 113 10.24 0.94 4.53
N TYR A 114 9.72 1.73 3.60
CA TYR A 114 8.55 2.58 3.83
C TYR A 114 7.35 1.76 4.31
N SER A 115 7.00 0.67 3.61
CA SER A 115 5.88 -0.20 4.01
C SER A 115 6.13 -0.87 5.36
N LEU A 116 7.36 -1.34 5.61
CA LEU A 116 7.73 -2.00 6.86
C LEU A 116 7.61 -1.04 8.06
N PHE A 117 8.09 0.19 7.93
CA PHE A 117 7.96 1.19 8.99
C PHE A 117 6.50 1.55 9.27
N ILE A 118 5.70 1.78 8.24
CA ILE A 118 4.29 2.17 8.39
C ILE A 118 3.48 1.05 9.03
N PHE A 119 3.55 -0.16 8.49
CA PHE A 119 2.80 -1.29 9.05
C PHE A 119 3.36 -1.76 10.39
N GLY A 120 4.68 -1.69 10.60
CA GLY A 120 5.31 -1.99 11.88
C GLY A 120 4.87 -1.04 12.99
N SER A 121 4.89 0.28 12.74
CA SER A 121 4.41 1.29 13.68
C SER A 121 2.93 1.09 14.03
N SER A 122 2.11 0.75 13.04
CA SER A 122 0.69 0.43 13.27
C SER A 122 0.51 -0.74 14.24
N ARG A 123 1.33 -1.79 14.12
CA ARG A 123 1.26 -2.95 15.04
C ARG A 123 1.72 -2.61 16.46
N LEU A 124 2.77 -1.79 16.59
CA LEU A 124 3.26 -1.34 17.88
C LEU A 124 2.23 -0.52 18.66
N LEU A 125 1.42 0.30 17.98
CA LEU A 125 0.33 1.04 18.63
C LEU A 125 -0.68 0.12 19.34
N TRP A 126 -0.99 -1.03 18.75
CA TRP A 126 -1.87 -2.02 19.38
C TRP A 126 -1.23 -2.69 20.59
N VAL A 127 0.08 -2.93 20.55
CA VAL A 127 0.81 -3.45 21.73
C VAL A 127 0.79 -2.43 22.88
N ILE A 128 0.98 -1.15 22.56
CA ILE A 128 0.87 -0.07 23.56
C ILE A 128 -0.53 -0.05 24.17
N LEU A 129 -1.57 -0.17 23.35
CA LEU A 129 -2.95 -0.22 23.84
C LEU A 129 -3.18 -1.40 24.79
N LEU A 130 -2.65 -2.59 24.45
CA LEU A 130 -2.74 -3.77 25.32
C LEU A 130 -2.06 -3.55 26.67
N VAL A 131 -0.91 -2.89 26.69
CA VAL A 131 -0.20 -2.55 27.94
C VAL A 131 -1.00 -1.57 28.76
N LEU A 132 -1.61 -0.55 28.11
CA LEU A 132 -2.48 0.39 28.79
C LEU A 132 -3.70 -0.30 29.40
N MET A 133 -4.34 -1.24 28.68
CA MET A 133 -5.46 -2.01 29.20
C MET A 133 -5.10 -2.83 30.45
N ALA A 134 -3.88 -3.40 30.48
CA ALA A 134 -3.42 -4.18 31.62
C ALA A 134 -3.17 -3.35 32.88
N GLY A 135 -3.01 -2.02 32.75
CA GLY A 135 -2.76 -1.09 33.84
C GLY A 135 -4.01 -0.30 34.31
N VAL A 136 -5.13 -0.45 33.63
CA VAL A 136 -6.37 0.29 33.93
C VAL A 136 -7.12 -0.41 35.06
N GLY A 137 -7.52 0.35 36.09
CA GLY A 137 -8.41 -0.10 37.17
C GLY A 137 -9.89 0.03 36.79
N ASP A 138 -10.76 -0.24 37.77
CA ASP A 138 -12.23 -0.25 37.59
C ASP A 138 -12.88 1.15 37.77
N SER A 139 -12.09 2.21 37.68
CA SER A 139 -12.66 3.57 37.86
C SER A 139 -13.33 4.09 36.57
N PRO A 140 -14.49 4.79 36.68
CA PRO A 140 -15.18 5.31 35.50
C PRO A 140 -14.35 6.31 34.68
N THR A 141 -13.45 7.04 35.34
CA THR A 141 -12.53 7.99 34.70
C THR A 141 -11.48 7.28 33.86
N GLU A 142 -10.98 6.13 34.31
CA GLU A 142 -10.01 5.31 33.60
C GLU A 142 -10.64 4.63 32.39
N HIS A 143 -11.87 4.11 32.49
CA HIS A 143 -12.63 3.59 31.36
C HIS A 143 -12.83 4.64 30.27
N ARG A 144 -13.18 5.87 30.65
CA ARG A 144 -13.32 6.98 29.71
C ARG A 144 -12.01 7.33 29.00
N GLN A 145 -10.93 7.35 29.75
CA GLN A 145 -9.60 7.60 29.21
C GLN A 145 -9.16 6.50 28.25
N LEU A 146 -9.38 5.23 28.61
CA LEU A 146 -9.08 4.08 27.75
C LEU A 146 -9.87 4.12 26.45
N LEU A 147 -11.15 4.50 26.48
CA LEU A 147 -11.98 4.69 25.31
C LEU A 147 -11.38 5.72 24.34
N ILE A 148 -10.97 6.87 24.85
CA ILE A 148 -10.34 7.93 24.05
C ILE A 148 -9.03 7.45 23.42
N TRP A 149 -8.19 6.77 24.19
CA TRP A 149 -6.94 6.18 23.70
C TRP A 149 -7.21 5.16 22.60
N THR A 150 -8.22 4.31 22.77
CA THR A 150 -8.60 3.30 21.78
C THR A 150 -9.03 3.94 20.46
N LEU A 151 -9.90 4.95 20.51
CA LEU A 151 -10.31 5.70 19.32
C LEU A 151 -9.11 6.39 18.64
N GLY A 152 -8.19 6.95 19.43
CA GLY A 152 -6.96 7.56 18.93
C GLY A 152 -6.05 6.56 18.23
N VAL A 153 -5.83 5.39 18.83
CA VAL A 153 -5.02 4.31 18.23
C VAL A 153 -5.66 3.80 16.94
N VAL A 154 -6.98 3.59 16.92
CA VAL A 154 -7.71 3.19 15.71
C VAL A 154 -7.54 4.22 14.62
N PHE A 155 -7.71 5.51 14.92
CA PHE A 155 -7.56 6.59 13.94
C PHE A 155 -6.16 6.63 13.34
N VAL A 156 -5.11 6.62 14.17
CA VAL A 156 -3.71 6.62 13.71
C VAL A 156 -3.37 5.36 12.92
N THR A 157 -3.85 4.20 13.36
CA THR A 157 -3.65 2.92 12.65
C THR A 157 -4.27 2.95 11.25
N HIS A 158 -5.47 3.52 11.10
CA HIS A 158 -6.11 3.67 9.80
C HIS A 158 -5.36 4.66 8.89
N ILE A 159 -4.84 5.77 9.43
CA ILE A 159 -3.99 6.70 8.68
C ILE A 159 -2.74 5.98 8.14
N LEU A 160 -2.02 5.29 9.02
CA LEU A 160 -0.83 4.53 8.61
C LEU A 160 -1.19 3.46 7.57
N GLY A 161 -2.28 2.71 7.78
CA GLY A 161 -2.76 1.72 6.83
C GLY A 161 -3.10 2.30 5.46
N SER A 162 -3.77 3.45 5.42
CA SER A 162 -4.13 4.15 4.19
C SER A 162 -2.89 4.61 3.42
N LEU A 163 -1.91 5.21 4.11
CA LEU A 163 -0.66 5.65 3.52
C LEU A 163 0.18 4.48 2.99
N GLY A 164 0.21 3.35 3.72
CA GLY A 164 0.97 2.17 3.33
C GLY A 164 0.34 1.37 2.20
N SER A 165 -0.99 1.31 2.13
CA SER A 165 -1.72 0.46 1.18
C SER A 165 -1.45 0.84 -0.28
N ALA A 166 -1.41 2.12 -0.60
CA ALA A 166 -1.16 2.62 -1.95
C ALA A 166 0.23 2.20 -2.46
N SER A 167 1.26 2.35 -1.64
CA SER A 167 2.63 1.93 -1.96
C SER A 167 2.73 0.42 -2.13
N TRP A 168 2.05 -0.34 -1.27
CA TRP A 168 2.01 -1.80 -1.34
C TRP A 168 1.34 -2.30 -2.63
N PHE A 169 0.18 -1.75 -3.01
CA PHE A 169 -0.50 -2.09 -4.26
C PHE A 169 0.34 -1.78 -5.49
N SER A 170 1.02 -0.63 -5.51
CA SER A 170 1.94 -0.25 -6.58
C SER A 170 3.09 -1.25 -6.73
N TRP A 171 3.71 -1.64 -5.61
CA TRP A 171 4.78 -2.63 -5.59
C TRP A 171 4.31 -4.02 -6.05
N MET A 172 3.17 -4.50 -5.57
CA MET A 172 2.58 -5.77 -6.00
C MET A 172 2.19 -5.77 -7.47
N ALA A 173 1.66 -4.65 -7.97
CA ALA A 173 1.35 -4.52 -9.39
C ALA A 173 2.58 -4.60 -10.29
N ALA A 174 3.75 -4.14 -9.83
CA ALA A 174 5.00 -4.27 -10.56
C ALA A 174 5.53 -5.72 -10.53
N LEU A 175 5.34 -6.45 -9.43
CA LEU A 175 5.86 -7.80 -9.22
C LEU A 175 5.06 -8.86 -9.99
N VAL A 176 3.73 -8.69 -10.10
CA VAL A 176 2.84 -9.68 -10.71
C VAL A 176 2.73 -9.46 -12.23
N PRO A 177 3.09 -10.46 -13.07
CA PRO A 177 2.92 -10.35 -14.52
C PRO A 177 1.47 -10.05 -14.91
N ARG A 178 1.27 -9.17 -15.90
CA ARG A 178 -0.06 -8.70 -16.32
C ARG A 178 -1.07 -9.82 -16.55
N ARG A 179 -0.63 -10.95 -17.14
CA ARG A 179 -1.48 -12.11 -17.45
C ARG A 179 -1.99 -12.85 -16.20
N LEU A 180 -1.30 -12.75 -15.07
CA LEU A 180 -1.61 -13.48 -13.84
C LEU A 180 -2.26 -12.59 -12.77
N ARG A 181 -2.33 -11.28 -12.98
CA ARG A 181 -2.85 -10.32 -11.98
C ARG A 181 -4.27 -10.67 -11.54
N GLY A 182 -5.19 -10.86 -12.48
CA GLY A 182 -6.60 -11.17 -12.16
C GLY A 182 -6.72 -12.45 -11.34
N ARG A 183 -6.04 -13.53 -11.77
CA ARG A 183 -6.06 -14.80 -11.04
C ARG A 183 -5.46 -14.70 -9.65
N TYR A 184 -4.33 -14.01 -9.52
CA TYR A 184 -3.65 -13.82 -8.23
C TYR A 184 -4.50 -13.02 -7.25
N PHE A 185 -4.98 -11.83 -7.67
CA PHE A 185 -5.82 -10.99 -6.82
C PHE A 185 -7.16 -11.66 -6.51
N GLY A 186 -7.72 -12.42 -7.45
CA GLY A 186 -8.92 -13.23 -7.22
C GLY A 186 -8.71 -14.24 -6.09
N VAL A 187 -7.68 -15.08 -6.16
CA VAL A 187 -7.36 -16.08 -5.11
C VAL A 187 -7.07 -15.40 -3.77
N ARG A 188 -6.29 -14.33 -3.77
CA ARG A 188 -5.97 -13.58 -2.55
C ARG A 188 -7.21 -13.00 -1.89
N ASN A 189 -8.07 -12.33 -2.66
CA ASN A 189 -9.31 -11.75 -2.14
C ASN A 189 -10.31 -12.82 -1.67
N SER A 190 -10.41 -13.96 -2.39
CA SER A 190 -11.24 -15.08 -1.95
C SER A 190 -10.76 -15.66 -0.62
N ALA A 191 -9.44 -15.84 -0.45
CA ALA A 191 -8.87 -16.31 0.81
C ALA A 191 -9.10 -15.32 1.96
N ALA A 192 -8.94 -14.02 1.72
CA ALA A 192 -9.21 -12.97 2.69
C ALA A 192 -10.70 -12.91 3.07
N ASN A 193 -11.61 -13.00 2.09
CA ASN A 193 -13.05 -13.00 2.33
C ASN A 193 -13.50 -14.25 3.09
N LEU A 194 -12.92 -15.42 2.80
CA LEU A 194 -13.18 -16.64 3.56
C LEU A 194 -12.77 -16.49 5.02
N MET A 195 -11.57 -15.91 5.26
CA MET A 195 -11.11 -15.63 6.61
C MET A 195 -12.03 -14.65 7.35
N ASN A 196 -12.48 -13.61 6.67
CA ASN A 196 -13.43 -12.65 7.23
C ASN A 196 -14.79 -13.29 7.57
N LEU A 197 -15.23 -14.28 6.78
CA LEU A 197 -16.47 -15.03 7.05
C LEU A 197 -16.33 -15.93 8.28
N ILE A 198 -15.16 -16.55 8.48
CA ILE A 198 -14.88 -17.41 9.63
C ILE A 198 -14.78 -16.60 10.93
N CYS A 199 -14.33 -15.35 10.85
CA CYS A 199 -14.15 -14.46 12.01
C CYS A 199 -15.42 -13.68 12.42
N LYS A 200 -16.52 -13.81 11.67
CA LYS A 200 -17.83 -13.21 12.00
C LYS A 200 -18.71 -14.17 12.75
#